data_d00e2ce93c804383c6d24639f2a419fa
#
_entry.id   d00e2ce93c804383c6d24639f2a419fa
#
_cell.length_a   1.000
_cell.length_b   1.000
_cell.length_c   1.000
_cell.angle_alpha   90.00
_cell.angle_beta   90.00
_cell.angle_gamma   90.00
#
_symmetry.space_group_name_H-M   'P 1'
#
loop_
_entity.id
_entity.type
_entity.pdbx_description
1 polymer ?
#
loop_
_entity_poly.entity_id
_entity_poly.type
_entity_poly.pdbx_seq_one_letter_code
_entity_poly.pdbx_strand_id
1 'polypeptide(L)'
;MEKSKALRFGGAFVLAVLVATWAPIGFTQSDPHSGTWTLSVDKSKYTPGPAPKSQTTVYTVTAQAVKMTSTQVTAAGATQTTEFSANFDGKDYPVTGTPDYDTTSAKRVNANTIEFTRKKAGKVVQTATSVVAADGKSRNVTVTGVNQAGQKLNNASVYVKK
;
A
#
# COMPACT_ATOMS: atom_id res chain seq x y z
N MET A 1 70.26 14.28 62.32
CA MET A 1 69.44 15.28 61.61
C MET A 1 69.24 14.83 60.20
N GLU A 2 68.13 14.18 59.92
CA GLU A 2 67.83 13.71 58.55
C GLU A 2 66.36 14.01 58.24
N LYS A 3 66.17 14.81 57.19
CA LYS A 3 64.89 15.31 56.76
C LYS A 3 64.23 14.30 55.82
N SER A 4 63.18 13.62 56.22
CA SER A 4 62.35 12.79 55.37
C SER A 4 61.49 13.65 54.46
N LYS A 5 61.66 13.43 53.15
CA LYS A 5 60.81 14.02 52.10
C LYS A 5 59.56 13.15 51.93
N ALA A 6 58.38 13.70 52.20
CA ALA A 6 57.13 13.06 51.90
C ALA A 6 56.80 13.19 50.41
N LEU A 7 56.64 12.06 49.71
CA LEU A 7 56.24 11.95 48.31
C LEU A 7 54.69 11.96 48.21
N ARG A 8 54.12 13.05 47.65
CA ARG A 8 52.68 13.16 47.40
C ARG A 8 52.39 12.50 46.04
N PHE A 9 51.70 11.37 46.05
CA PHE A 9 51.08 10.79 44.87
C PHE A 9 49.72 11.50 44.65
N GLY A 10 49.66 12.32 43.59
CA GLY A 10 48.39 12.85 43.06
C GLY A 10 47.76 11.82 42.13
N GLY A 11 46.74 11.14 42.61
CA GLY A 11 45.94 10.26 41.77
C GLY A 11 44.92 11.08 40.98
N ALA A 12 45.08 11.19 39.66
CA ALA A 12 44.08 11.72 38.76
C ALA A 12 42.99 10.65 38.50
N PHE A 13 41.82 10.82 39.08
CA PHE A 13 40.64 10.02 38.72
C PHE A 13 40.10 10.52 37.38
N VAL A 14 40.30 9.73 36.31
CA VAL A 14 39.62 9.96 35.03
C VAL A 14 38.22 9.35 35.14
N LEU A 15 37.22 10.20 35.28
CA LEU A 15 35.82 9.81 35.26
C LEU A 15 35.42 9.58 33.80
N ALA A 16 35.38 8.32 33.35
CA ALA A 16 34.86 7.95 32.03
C ALA A 16 33.32 8.08 32.05
N VAL A 17 32.80 9.17 31.48
CA VAL A 17 31.37 9.34 31.25
C VAL A 17 30.96 8.46 30.06
N LEU A 18 30.32 7.32 30.34
CA LEU A 18 29.66 6.48 29.33
C LEU A 18 28.38 7.21 28.84
N VAL A 19 28.50 7.90 27.70
CA VAL A 19 27.31 8.44 27.00
C VAL A 19 26.63 7.28 26.30
N ALA A 20 25.58 6.73 26.92
CA ALA A 20 24.70 5.77 26.28
C ALA A 20 23.88 6.51 25.20
N THR A 21 24.27 6.38 23.95
CA THR A 21 23.46 6.87 22.81
C THR A 21 22.25 5.94 22.64
N TRP A 22 21.11 6.40 23.12
CA TRP A 22 19.83 5.76 22.81
C TRP A 22 19.50 6.05 21.34
N ALA A 23 19.78 5.09 20.46
CA ALA A 23 19.27 5.14 19.10
C ALA A 23 17.74 5.00 19.18
N PRO A 24 16.95 5.91 18.59
CA PRO A 24 15.52 5.74 18.54
C PRO A 24 15.22 4.45 17.77
N ILE A 25 14.51 3.51 18.39
CA ILE A 25 13.95 2.35 17.71
C ILE A 25 12.87 2.93 16.79
N GLY A 26 13.24 3.17 15.53
CA GLY A 26 12.30 3.61 14.51
C GLY A 26 11.25 2.53 14.33
N PHE A 27 10.05 2.75 14.86
CA PHE A 27 8.88 2.00 14.43
C PHE A 27 8.67 2.33 12.96
N THR A 28 9.01 1.41 12.07
CA THR A 28 8.63 1.53 10.66
C THR A 28 7.11 1.44 10.59
N GLN A 29 6.47 2.60 10.52
CA GLN A 29 5.02 2.66 10.30
C GLN A 29 4.71 1.91 9.01
N SER A 30 3.82 0.90 9.09
CA SER A 30 3.40 0.16 7.91
C SER A 30 2.74 1.12 6.91
N ASP A 31 2.99 0.90 5.62
CA ASP A 31 2.38 1.70 4.55
C ASP A 31 0.85 1.76 4.74
N PRO A 32 0.21 2.94 4.65
CA PRO A 32 -1.23 3.10 4.89
C PRO A 32 -2.09 2.22 3.99
N HIS A 33 -1.65 1.90 2.77
CA HIS A 33 -2.36 0.98 1.87
C HIS A 33 -2.28 -0.48 2.32
N SER A 34 -1.26 -0.88 3.09
CA SER A 34 -1.09 -2.27 3.55
C SER A 34 -2.22 -2.70 4.47
N GLY A 35 -2.64 -3.96 4.33
CA GLY A 35 -3.67 -4.59 5.15
C GLY A 35 -4.83 -5.14 4.34
N THR A 36 -5.87 -5.55 5.04
CA THR A 36 -7.10 -6.12 4.48
C THR A 36 -8.19 -5.06 4.41
N TRP A 37 -8.82 -4.95 3.24
CA TRP A 37 -9.83 -3.95 2.94
C TRP A 37 -11.12 -4.63 2.47
N THR A 38 -12.24 -4.28 3.06
CA THR A 38 -13.56 -4.81 2.70
C THR A 38 -14.39 -3.72 2.04
N LEU A 39 -15.02 -4.05 0.91
CA LEU A 39 -15.89 -3.15 0.17
C LEU A 39 -17.16 -2.80 0.98
N SER A 40 -17.46 -1.51 1.10
CA SER A 40 -18.79 -1.01 1.50
C SER A 40 -19.63 -0.84 0.24
N VAL A 41 -20.46 -1.81 -0.07
CA VAL A 41 -21.29 -1.80 -1.30
C VAL A 41 -22.26 -0.63 -1.30
N ASP A 42 -22.88 -0.35 -0.15
CA ASP A 42 -23.82 0.73 0.10
C ASP A 42 -23.24 2.14 -0.11
N LYS A 43 -21.92 2.29 0.12
CA LYS A 43 -21.20 3.57 -0.07
C LYS A 43 -20.52 3.69 -1.43
N SER A 44 -20.63 2.66 -2.26
CA SER A 44 -19.95 2.57 -3.55
C SER A 44 -20.91 2.82 -4.71
N LYS A 45 -20.39 3.37 -5.80
CA LYS A 45 -21.13 3.61 -7.05
C LYS A 45 -20.43 2.90 -8.20
N TYR A 46 -21.23 2.21 -9.01
CA TYR A 46 -20.75 1.48 -10.18
C TYR A 46 -21.50 1.89 -11.44
N THR A 47 -20.77 2.24 -12.48
CA THR A 47 -21.30 2.59 -13.79
C THR A 47 -20.49 1.90 -14.87
N PRO A 48 -21.09 1.02 -15.72
CA PRO A 48 -22.44 0.48 -15.56
C PRO A 48 -22.49 -0.46 -14.35
N GLY A 49 -23.65 -0.54 -13.70
CA GLY A 49 -23.89 -1.56 -12.67
C GLY A 49 -24.04 -2.96 -13.26
N PRO A 50 -24.32 -3.94 -12.41
CA PRO A 50 -24.46 -3.87 -10.97
C PRO A 50 -23.13 -3.94 -10.19
N ALA A 51 -23.16 -3.48 -8.95
CA ALA A 51 -22.03 -3.65 -8.02
C ALA A 51 -21.79 -5.14 -7.70
N PRO A 52 -20.56 -5.56 -7.32
CA PRO A 52 -20.32 -6.87 -6.76
C PRO A 52 -21.06 -7.03 -5.42
N LYS A 53 -21.45 -8.26 -5.07
CA LYS A 53 -22.10 -8.58 -3.80
C LYS A 53 -21.16 -8.35 -2.60
N SER A 54 -19.89 -8.65 -2.79
CA SER A 54 -18.82 -8.39 -1.81
C SER A 54 -17.46 -8.35 -2.49
N GLN A 55 -16.49 -7.69 -1.84
CA GLN A 55 -15.10 -7.75 -2.25
C GLN A 55 -14.20 -7.54 -1.04
N THR A 56 -13.17 -8.37 -0.93
CA THR A 56 -12.09 -8.23 0.02
C THR A 56 -10.77 -8.11 -0.75
N THR A 57 -9.96 -7.12 -0.40
CA THR A 57 -8.66 -6.89 -1.06
C THR A 57 -7.57 -6.84 0.00
N VAL A 58 -6.53 -7.63 -0.19
CA VAL A 58 -5.33 -7.62 0.65
C VAL A 58 -4.21 -6.91 -0.10
N TYR A 59 -3.60 -5.93 0.53
CA TYR A 59 -2.43 -5.22 0.01
C TYR A 59 -1.22 -5.44 0.92
N THR A 60 -0.09 -5.72 0.31
CA THR A 60 1.24 -5.61 0.93
C THR A 60 2.01 -4.55 0.15
N VAL A 61 2.34 -3.45 0.80
CA VAL A 61 2.96 -2.29 0.14
C VAL A 61 4.26 -1.96 0.85
N THR A 62 5.31 -1.76 0.05
CA THR A 62 6.62 -1.28 0.48
C THR A 62 6.92 0.07 -0.16
N ALA A 63 8.09 0.64 0.11
CA ALA A 63 8.51 1.87 -0.56
C ALA A 63 8.63 1.71 -2.09
N GLN A 64 8.94 0.49 -2.58
CA GLN A 64 9.25 0.22 -3.99
C GLN A 64 8.15 -0.53 -4.74
N ALA A 65 7.25 -1.23 -4.04
CA ALA A 65 6.35 -2.18 -4.69
C ALA A 65 4.99 -2.31 -3.99
N VAL A 66 4.01 -2.79 -4.74
CA VAL A 66 2.69 -3.17 -4.28
C VAL A 66 2.36 -4.58 -4.74
N LYS A 67 1.91 -5.43 -3.80
CA LYS A 67 1.28 -6.72 -4.08
C LYS A 67 -0.19 -6.63 -3.69
N MET A 68 -1.08 -7.14 -4.54
CA MET A 68 -2.52 -7.13 -4.33
C MET A 68 -3.13 -8.50 -4.65
N THR A 69 -3.97 -8.97 -3.74
CA THR A 69 -4.91 -10.07 -3.96
C THR A 69 -6.31 -9.56 -3.67
N SER A 70 -7.21 -9.63 -4.64
CA SER A 70 -8.60 -9.17 -4.51
C SER A 70 -9.55 -10.31 -4.82
N THR A 71 -10.38 -10.69 -3.85
CA THR A 71 -11.44 -11.69 -4.03
C THR A 71 -12.79 -11.00 -3.97
N GLN A 72 -13.59 -11.15 -5.03
CA GLN A 72 -14.94 -10.60 -5.11
C GLN A 72 -15.97 -11.69 -5.42
N VAL A 73 -17.18 -11.49 -4.91
CA VAL A 73 -18.36 -12.20 -5.37
C VAL A 73 -19.08 -11.25 -6.33
N THR A 74 -19.13 -11.63 -7.60
CA THR A 74 -19.78 -10.81 -8.64
C THR A 74 -21.28 -10.68 -8.39
N ALA A 75 -21.94 -9.75 -9.07
CA ALA A 75 -23.40 -9.62 -8.99
C ALA A 75 -24.14 -10.92 -9.37
N ALA A 76 -23.59 -11.69 -10.31
CA ALA A 76 -24.11 -13.01 -10.72
C ALA A 76 -23.83 -14.12 -9.68
N GLY A 77 -23.00 -13.86 -8.65
CA GLY A 77 -22.68 -14.82 -7.59
C GLY A 77 -21.41 -15.64 -7.83
N ALA A 78 -20.71 -15.44 -8.93
CA ALA A 78 -19.43 -16.10 -9.18
C ALA A 78 -18.32 -15.47 -8.34
N THR A 79 -17.42 -16.29 -7.80
CA THR A 79 -16.21 -15.83 -7.12
C THR A 79 -15.11 -15.59 -8.14
N GLN A 80 -14.45 -14.45 -8.05
CA GLN A 80 -13.32 -14.07 -8.89
C GLN A 80 -12.19 -13.56 -7.99
N THR A 81 -10.97 -14.08 -8.22
CA THR A 81 -9.78 -13.61 -7.52
C THR A 81 -8.81 -13.02 -8.52
N THR A 82 -8.44 -11.75 -8.31
CA THR A 82 -7.48 -11.01 -9.14
C THR A 82 -6.21 -10.76 -8.35
N GLU A 83 -5.05 -10.99 -8.97
CA GLU A 83 -3.76 -10.86 -8.32
C GLU A 83 -2.75 -10.14 -9.21
N PHE A 84 -1.90 -9.34 -8.58
CA PHE A 84 -0.68 -8.80 -9.21
C PHE A 84 0.38 -8.43 -8.16
N SER A 85 1.62 -8.29 -8.67
CA SER A 85 2.72 -7.65 -7.95
C SER A 85 3.42 -6.71 -8.91
N ALA A 86 3.56 -5.44 -8.54
CA ALA A 86 4.13 -4.40 -9.39
C ALA A 86 5.07 -3.48 -8.60
N ASN A 87 6.19 -3.07 -9.20
CA ASN A 87 7.01 -2.00 -8.64
C ASN A 87 6.41 -0.62 -9.02
N PHE A 88 6.77 0.42 -8.25
CA PHE A 88 6.37 1.81 -8.52
C PHE A 88 7.29 2.47 -9.57
N ASP A 89 7.70 1.71 -10.60
CA ASP A 89 8.61 2.13 -11.67
C ASP A 89 7.89 2.45 -13.00
N GLY A 90 6.56 2.33 -13.01
CA GLY A 90 5.72 2.62 -14.17
C GLY A 90 5.76 1.56 -15.28
N LYS A 91 6.48 0.45 -15.09
CA LYS A 91 6.49 -0.67 -16.04
C LYS A 91 5.23 -1.51 -15.91
N ASP A 92 4.92 -2.25 -16.96
CA ASP A 92 3.78 -3.16 -16.99
C ASP A 92 4.14 -4.49 -16.30
N TYR A 93 3.28 -4.92 -15.38
CA TYR A 93 3.38 -6.17 -14.64
C TYR A 93 2.16 -7.05 -14.90
N PRO A 94 2.32 -8.37 -14.97
CA PRO A 94 1.22 -9.27 -15.28
C PRO A 94 0.16 -9.25 -14.18
N VAL A 95 -1.10 -9.41 -14.62
CA VAL A 95 -2.28 -9.56 -13.76
C VAL A 95 -2.96 -10.86 -14.11
N THR A 96 -3.42 -11.58 -13.10
CA THR A 96 -4.17 -12.83 -13.27
C THR A 96 -5.58 -12.72 -12.69
N GLY A 97 -6.49 -13.59 -13.11
CA GLY A 97 -7.80 -13.75 -12.49
C GLY A 97 -8.85 -12.71 -12.88
N THR A 98 -8.60 -11.87 -13.87
CA THR A 98 -9.60 -10.96 -14.44
C THR A 98 -9.58 -11.00 -15.97
N PRO A 99 -10.74 -10.95 -16.65
CA PRO A 99 -10.80 -10.87 -18.10
C PRO A 99 -10.59 -9.45 -18.64
N ASP A 100 -10.74 -8.42 -17.80
CA ASP A 100 -10.78 -7.02 -18.23
C ASP A 100 -9.42 -6.48 -18.68
N TYR A 101 -8.33 -6.94 -18.05
CA TYR A 101 -6.96 -6.51 -18.36
C TYR A 101 -5.96 -7.62 -18.01
N ASP A 102 -4.77 -7.58 -18.63
CA ASP A 102 -3.72 -8.59 -18.47
C ASP A 102 -2.44 -8.02 -17.85
N THR A 103 -2.27 -6.70 -17.85
CA THR A 103 -1.15 -6.03 -17.19
C THR A 103 -1.60 -4.79 -16.43
N THR A 104 -0.82 -4.41 -15.44
CA THR A 104 -0.96 -3.15 -14.71
C THR A 104 0.41 -2.53 -14.48
N SER A 105 0.50 -1.20 -14.58
CA SER A 105 1.59 -0.44 -14.01
C SER A 105 1.11 0.31 -12.77
N ALA A 106 2.00 0.53 -11.82
CA ALA A 106 1.72 1.25 -10.58
C ALA A 106 2.63 2.47 -10.45
N LYS A 107 2.07 3.57 -9.93
CA LYS A 107 2.80 4.79 -9.60
C LYS A 107 2.37 5.28 -8.23
N ARG A 108 3.33 5.47 -7.34
CA ARG A 108 3.08 6.14 -6.06
C ARG A 108 3.08 7.66 -6.28
N VAL A 109 1.97 8.32 -6.03
CA VAL A 109 1.82 9.77 -6.12
C VAL A 109 2.28 10.43 -4.81
N ASN A 110 1.84 9.86 -3.67
CA ASN A 110 2.23 10.27 -2.32
C ASN A 110 2.00 9.11 -1.34
N ALA A 111 2.19 9.34 -0.05
CA ALA A 111 2.02 8.30 0.98
C ALA A 111 0.64 7.64 0.96
N ASN A 112 -0.42 8.39 0.66
CA ASN A 112 -1.80 7.94 0.70
C ASN A 112 -2.42 7.68 -0.68
N THR A 113 -1.68 7.89 -1.79
CA THR A 113 -2.25 7.81 -3.14
C THR A 113 -1.38 6.96 -4.05
N ILE A 114 -2.01 5.95 -4.65
CA ILE A 114 -1.42 5.09 -5.70
C ILE A 114 -2.30 5.15 -6.94
N GLU A 115 -1.69 5.35 -8.11
CA GLU A 115 -2.32 5.26 -9.42
C GLU A 115 -1.92 3.98 -10.12
N PHE A 116 -2.88 3.40 -10.85
CA PHE A 116 -2.70 2.21 -11.67
C PHE A 116 -3.16 2.47 -13.08
N THR A 117 -2.35 2.07 -14.06
CA THR A 117 -2.76 2.00 -15.47
C THR A 117 -2.87 0.55 -15.87
N ARG A 118 -4.05 0.13 -16.33
CA ARG A 118 -4.38 -1.26 -16.68
C ARG A 118 -4.48 -1.40 -18.20
N LYS A 119 -3.83 -2.41 -18.73
CA LYS A 119 -3.78 -2.65 -20.19
C LYS A 119 -4.31 -4.01 -20.53
N LYS A 120 -4.87 -4.14 -21.73
CA LYS A 120 -5.27 -5.37 -22.37
C LYS A 120 -4.59 -5.44 -23.74
N ALA A 121 -3.80 -6.49 -23.97
CA ALA A 121 -3.00 -6.64 -25.20
C ALA A 121 -2.19 -5.37 -25.53
N GLY A 122 -1.54 -4.77 -24.50
CA GLY A 122 -0.72 -3.56 -24.62
C GLY A 122 -1.49 -2.23 -24.72
N LYS A 123 -2.82 -2.24 -24.85
CA LYS A 123 -3.65 -1.02 -24.94
C LYS A 123 -4.21 -0.66 -23.57
N VAL A 124 -4.14 0.62 -23.21
CA VAL A 124 -4.76 1.12 -21.97
C VAL A 124 -6.29 0.95 -22.07
N VAL A 125 -6.85 0.23 -21.11
CA VAL A 125 -8.31 0.00 -21.01
C VAL A 125 -8.91 0.65 -19.77
N GLN A 126 -8.12 0.77 -18.67
CA GLN A 126 -8.61 1.36 -17.43
C GLN A 126 -7.50 2.15 -16.73
N THR A 127 -7.89 3.16 -15.98
CA THR A 127 -7.06 3.81 -14.96
C THR A 127 -7.76 3.70 -13.61
N ALA A 128 -6.98 3.54 -12.55
CA ALA A 128 -7.51 3.50 -11.20
C ALA A 128 -6.67 4.36 -10.26
N THR A 129 -7.34 5.12 -9.39
CA THR A 129 -6.69 5.88 -8.32
C THR A 129 -7.18 5.36 -6.98
N SER A 130 -6.25 4.97 -6.13
CA SER A 130 -6.51 4.49 -4.77
C SER A 130 -6.01 5.51 -3.77
N VAL A 131 -6.92 6.01 -2.92
CA VAL A 131 -6.61 7.02 -1.89
C VAL A 131 -7.03 6.48 -0.53
N VAL A 132 -6.08 6.38 0.39
CA VAL A 132 -6.34 6.06 1.81
C VAL A 132 -6.60 7.35 2.57
N ALA A 133 -7.65 7.40 3.37
CA ALA A 133 -7.95 8.53 4.23
C ALA A 133 -6.84 8.75 5.29
N ALA A 134 -6.72 9.97 5.80
CA ALA A 134 -5.67 10.34 6.76
C ALA A 134 -5.72 9.51 8.05
N ASP A 135 -6.91 9.05 8.46
CA ASP A 135 -7.09 8.18 9.63
C ASP A 135 -6.69 6.71 9.37
N GLY A 136 -6.33 6.35 8.12
CA GLY A 136 -5.94 5.00 7.71
C GLY A 136 -7.07 3.97 7.73
N LYS A 137 -8.33 4.36 8.02
CA LYS A 137 -9.44 3.43 8.23
C LYS A 137 -10.31 3.21 7.00
N SER A 138 -10.30 4.13 6.05
CA SER A 138 -11.05 4.02 4.80
C SER A 138 -10.16 4.26 3.58
N ARG A 139 -10.57 3.70 2.45
CA ARG A 139 -9.89 3.82 1.17
C ARG A 139 -10.93 4.00 0.06
N ASN A 140 -10.74 5.03 -0.75
CA ASN A 140 -11.52 5.29 -1.94
C ASN A 140 -10.75 4.82 -3.17
N VAL A 141 -11.41 4.08 -4.06
CA VAL A 141 -10.83 3.64 -5.34
C VAL A 141 -11.75 4.09 -6.46
N THR A 142 -11.24 4.97 -7.31
CA THR A 142 -11.93 5.39 -8.54
C THR A 142 -11.36 4.62 -9.70
N VAL A 143 -12.22 4.04 -10.55
CA VAL A 143 -11.83 3.34 -11.78
C VAL A 143 -12.57 3.94 -12.96
N THR A 144 -11.84 4.36 -13.98
CA THR A 144 -12.39 4.84 -15.25
C THR A 144 -11.81 4.05 -16.42
N GLY A 145 -12.52 3.99 -17.53
CA GLY A 145 -12.07 3.29 -18.73
C GLY A 145 -13.18 2.45 -19.35
N VAL A 146 -12.84 1.24 -19.79
CA VAL A 146 -13.77 0.28 -20.39
C VAL A 146 -13.60 -1.11 -19.80
N ASN A 147 -14.69 -1.88 -19.72
CA ASN A 147 -14.65 -3.30 -19.37
C ASN A 147 -14.43 -4.16 -20.62
N GLN A 148 -14.36 -5.50 -20.46
CA GLN A 148 -14.20 -6.46 -21.55
C GLN A 148 -15.29 -6.33 -22.63
N ALA A 149 -16.51 -5.94 -22.25
CA ALA A 149 -17.61 -5.73 -23.19
C ALA A 149 -17.58 -4.37 -23.91
N GLY A 150 -16.53 -3.56 -23.71
CA GLY A 150 -16.39 -2.21 -24.28
C GLY A 150 -17.27 -1.14 -23.62
N GLN A 151 -17.93 -1.44 -22.52
CA GLN A 151 -18.78 -0.49 -21.80
C GLN A 151 -17.90 0.47 -20.97
N LYS A 152 -18.23 1.75 -21.00
CA LYS A 152 -17.54 2.78 -20.19
C LYS A 152 -17.73 2.53 -18.71
N LEU A 153 -16.62 2.51 -17.97
CA LEU A 153 -16.57 2.41 -16.51
C LEU A 153 -16.38 3.79 -15.88
N ASN A 154 -17.16 4.05 -14.83
CA ASN A 154 -16.92 5.14 -13.88
C ASN A 154 -17.35 4.65 -12.49
N ASN A 155 -16.45 3.94 -11.84
CA ASN A 155 -16.71 3.32 -10.54
C ASN A 155 -16.02 4.11 -9.43
N ALA A 156 -16.74 4.36 -8.34
CA ALA A 156 -16.21 4.90 -7.11
C ALA A 156 -16.51 3.91 -5.97
N SER A 157 -15.49 3.22 -5.51
CA SER A 157 -15.60 2.17 -4.50
C SER A 157 -15.03 2.64 -3.17
N VAL A 158 -15.75 2.40 -2.09
CA VAL A 158 -15.34 2.71 -0.73
C VAL A 158 -15.02 1.41 0.01
N TYR A 159 -13.86 1.35 0.60
CA TYR A 159 -13.40 0.22 1.40
C TYR A 159 -13.13 0.64 2.83
N VAL A 160 -13.34 -0.28 3.76
CA VAL A 160 -13.02 -0.13 5.19
C VAL A 160 -11.91 -1.11 5.55
N LYS A 161 -10.94 -0.66 6.33
CA LYS A 161 -9.84 -1.50 6.82
C LYS A 161 -10.36 -2.46 7.90
N LYS A 162 -9.95 -3.74 7.82
CA LYS A 162 -10.16 -4.74 8.88
C LYS A 162 -9.08 -4.66 9.92
#